data_509eff201bdd2c0d6675714c0019aec6
#
_entry.id   509eff201bdd2c0d6675714c0019aec6
#
_cell.length_a   1.000
_cell.length_b   1.000
_cell.length_c   1.000
_cell.angle_alpha   90.00
_cell.angle_beta   90.00
_cell.angle_gamma   90.00
#
_symmetry.space_group_name_H-M   'P 1'
#
loop_
_entity.id
_entity.type
_entity.pdbx_description
1 polymer ?
#
loop_
_entity_poly.entity_id
_entity_poly.type
_entity_poly.pdbx_seq_one_letter_code
_entity_poly.pdbx_strand_id
1 'polypeptide(L)'
;IRDSGIVPPSQKEIVAAFTEPDKGTVVGYSLYNSLKLTTQVAKTVEVFSSEIEQRTKNISNVLLQFCNLVYTPEVKGMIHMLEVLQNFGEIQDLNYHQFITFCEKFAQEYDGKVFEQVLQKMRYQKKTISFLRNILNHYGVENNLNKYLSTLSEYKHPTMEEIYETAYAS
;
A
#
# COMPACT_ATOMS: atom_id res chain seq x y z
N ILE A 1 -30.50 30.79 13.47
CA ILE A 1 -30.55 29.45 13.90
C ILE A 1 -29.92 28.53 12.93
N ARG A 2 -29.22 27.68 13.48
CA ARG A 2 -28.66 26.71 12.73
C ARG A 2 -29.70 25.71 12.36
N ASP A 3 -29.90 25.56 11.14
CA ASP A 3 -30.94 24.67 10.78
C ASP A 3 -30.60 23.27 11.27
N SER A 4 -31.55 22.48 11.43
CA SER A 4 -31.54 21.07 11.80
C SER A 4 -30.37 20.56 12.63
N GLY A 5 -29.28 21.26 12.72
CA GLY A 5 -28.10 20.76 13.42
C GLY A 5 -27.41 19.60 12.77
N ILE A 6 -27.66 19.34 11.50
CA ILE A 6 -26.98 18.28 10.79
C ILE A 6 -25.53 18.69 10.54
N VAL A 7 -24.62 17.89 11.03
CA VAL A 7 -23.18 18.08 10.83
C VAL A 7 -22.70 17.07 9.80
N PRO A 8 -21.98 17.51 8.76
CA PRO A 8 -21.44 16.56 7.79
C PRO A 8 -20.52 15.56 8.49
N PRO A 9 -20.46 14.31 8.02
CA PRO A 9 -19.54 13.32 8.58
C PRO A 9 -18.11 13.82 8.47
N SER A 10 -17.32 13.56 9.49
CA SER A 10 -15.89 13.87 9.46
C SER A 10 -15.18 12.92 8.49
N GLN A 11 -14.01 13.32 8.05
CA GLN A 11 -13.17 12.47 7.21
C GLN A 11 -12.94 11.11 7.86
N LYS A 12 -12.69 11.10 9.17
CA LYS A 12 -12.48 9.88 9.92
C LYS A 12 -13.70 8.96 9.91
N GLU A 13 -14.89 9.52 10.04
CA GLU A 13 -16.13 8.75 10.01
C GLU A 13 -16.38 8.16 8.63
N ILE A 14 -16.08 8.90 7.57
CA ILE A 14 -16.21 8.41 6.20
C ILE A 14 -15.26 7.26 5.96
N VAL A 15 -14.00 7.42 6.36
CA VAL A 15 -13.01 6.35 6.21
C VAL A 15 -13.46 5.08 6.92
N ALA A 16 -13.94 5.20 8.16
CA ALA A 16 -14.41 4.04 8.92
C ALA A 16 -15.60 3.36 8.23
N ALA A 17 -16.51 4.14 7.67
CA ALA A 17 -17.69 3.58 7.00
C ALA A 17 -17.33 2.71 5.79
N PHE A 18 -16.22 3.02 5.11
CA PHE A 18 -15.82 2.31 3.91
C PHE A 18 -14.68 1.32 4.12
N THR A 19 -14.13 1.25 5.32
CA THR A 19 -13.03 0.32 5.61
C THR A 19 -13.37 -0.74 6.66
N GLU A 20 -14.35 -0.51 7.51
CA GLU A 20 -14.66 -1.42 8.63
C GLU A 20 -16.05 -2.02 8.50
N PRO A 21 -16.25 -3.31 8.82
CA PRO A 21 -15.19 -4.33 8.97
C PRO A 21 -14.83 -4.94 7.62
N ASP A 22 -13.55 -5.12 7.37
CA ASP A 22 -13.02 -5.82 6.18
C ASP A 22 -13.56 -5.32 4.83
N LYS A 23 -13.99 -4.05 4.79
CA LYS A 23 -14.60 -3.44 3.59
C LYS A 23 -13.61 -2.67 2.72
N GLY A 24 -12.47 -2.31 3.28
CA GLY A 24 -11.51 -1.49 2.56
C GLY A 24 -10.27 -1.21 3.36
N THR A 25 -9.38 -0.41 2.79
CA THR A 25 -8.14 0.00 3.44
C THR A 25 -7.69 1.36 2.95
N VAL A 26 -7.04 2.10 3.82
CA VAL A 26 -6.43 3.40 3.49
C VAL A 26 -5.12 3.17 2.74
N VAL A 27 -4.90 3.95 1.68
CA VAL A 27 -3.66 3.92 0.90
C VAL A 27 -3.14 5.35 0.73
N GLY A 28 -2.13 5.54 -0.13
CA GLY A 28 -1.57 6.86 -0.39
C GLY A 28 -0.80 7.43 0.79
N TYR A 29 -0.66 8.75 0.82
CA TYR A 29 0.15 9.41 1.86
C TYR A 29 -0.36 9.18 3.27
N SER A 30 -1.67 9.03 3.45
CA SER A 30 -2.20 8.71 4.78
C SER A 30 -1.68 7.36 5.27
N LEU A 31 -1.57 6.39 4.38
CA LEU A 31 -0.95 5.10 4.70
C LEU A 31 0.54 5.28 5.01
N TYR A 32 1.28 5.96 4.12
CA TYR A 32 2.73 6.12 4.30
C TYR A 32 3.04 6.84 5.60
N ASN A 33 2.22 7.82 5.95
CA ASN A 33 2.37 8.55 7.21
C ASN A 33 2.08 7.64 8.40
N SER A 34 1.02 6.83 8.33
CA SER A 34 0.68 5.90 9.41
C SER A 34 1.75 4.83 9.63
N LEU A 35 2.47 4.47 8.57
CA LEU A 35 3.60 3.53 8.65
C LEU A 35 4.90 4.22 9.07
N LYS A 36 4.86 5.53 9.30
CA LYS A 36 6.02 6.35 9.66
C LYS A 36 7.10 6.38 8.59
N LEU A 37 6.72 6.15 7.35
CA LEU A 37 7.64 6.22 6.23
C LEU A 37 7.93 7.64 5.82
N THR A 38 7.03 8.57 6.13
CA THR A 38 7.19 9.98 5.81
C THR A 38 6.44 10.83 6.81
N THR A 39 6.88 12.09 6.96
CA THR A 39 6.15 13.09 7.75
C THR A 39 5.19 13.91 6.90
N GLN A 40 5.23 13.73 5.58
CA GLN A 40 4.33 14.44 4.68
C GLN A 40 2.88 14.00 4.93
N VAL A 41 1.96 14.96 4.87
CA VAL A 41 0.54 14.72 5.14
C VAL A 41 -0.26 15.14 3.91
N ALA A 42 -1.19 14.32 3.51
CA ALA A 42 -2.09 14.65 2.40
C ALA A 42 -3.42 15.18 2.92
N LYS A 43 -3.99 16.14 2.19
CA LYS A 43 -5.33 16.64 2.51
C LYS A 43 -6.39 15.62 2.14
N THR A 44 -6.17 14.89 1.05
CA THR A 44 -7.09 13.86 0.59
C THR A 44 -6.64 12.51 1.11
N VAL A 45 -7.55 11.79 1.73
CA VAL A 45 -7.32 10.41 2.14
C VAL A 45 -7.81 9.50 1.02
N GLU A 46 -6.95 8.60 0.58
CA GLU A 46 -7.28 7.63 -0.46
C GLU A 46 -7.64 6.30 0.16
N VAL A 47 -8.72 5.70 -0.32
CA VAL A 47 -9.26 4.45 0.24
C VAL A 47 -9.64 3.50 -0.89
N PHE A 48 -9.21 2.26 -0.79
CA PHE A 48 -9.76 1.18 -1.60
C PHE A 48 -10.91 0.55 -0.81
N SER A 49 -12.04 0.34 -1.46
CA SER A 49 -13.22 -0.24 -0.80
C SER A 49 -14.05 -1.07 -1.76
N SER A 50 -14.68 -2.09 -1.23
CA SER A 50 -15.65 -2.91 -1.97
C SER A 50 -17.07 -2.34 -1.88
N GLU A 51 -17.27 -1.26 -1.11
CA GLU A 51 -18.61 -0.76 -0.75
C GLU A 51 -19.05 0.47 -1.51
N ILE A 52 -18.49 0.72 -2.68
CA ILE A 52 -18.96 1.79 -3.55
C ILE A 52 -19.43 1.20 -4.87
N GLU A 53 -20.39 1.86 -5.51
CA GLU A 53 -20.95 1.38 -6.79
C GLU A 53 -20.15 1.90 -7.97
N GLN A 54 -19.56 3.09 -7.86
CA GLN A 54 -18.76 3.68 -8.92
C GLN A 54 -17.32 3.18 -8.82
N ARG A 55 -16.54 3.35 -9.91
CA ARG A 55 -15.11 3.05 -9.85
C ARG A 55 -14.38 3.98 -8.89
N THR A 56 -14.80 5.24 -8.86
CA THR A 56 -14.25 6.23 -7.93
C THR A 56 -15.37 7.10 -7.39
N LYS A 57 -15.19 7.60 -6.19
CA LYS A 57 -16.15 8.51 -5.57
C LYS A 57 -15.40 9.42 -4.61
N ASN A 58 -15.73 10.71 -4.63
CA ASN A 58 -15.16 11.68 -3.68
C ASN A 58 -16.22 12.08 -2.68
N ILE A 59 -15.87 11.98 -1.40
CA ILE A 59 -16.73 12.46 -0.31
C ILE A 59 -15.82 13.21 0.66
N SER A 60 -16.01 14.54 0.79
CA SER A 60 -15.31 15.35 1.80
C SER A 60 -13.82 15.04 1.95
N ASN A 61 -13.07 15.18 0.87
CA ASN A 61 -11.62 14.92 0.85
C ASN A 61 -11.25 13.46 1.12
N VAL A 62 -12.19 12.54 0.88
CA VAL A 62 -11.87 11.11 0.83
C VAL A 62 -12.11 10.64 -0.60
N LEU A 63 -11.05 10.14 -1.22
CA LEU A 63 -11.13 9.55 -2.55
C LEU A 63 -11.28 8.05 -2.40
N LEU A 64 -12.46 7.55 -2.77
CA LEU A 64 -12.77 6.14 -2.70
C LEU A 64 -12.58 5.50 -4.08
N GLN A 65 -11.88 4.39 -4.11
CA GLN A 65 -11.65 3.62 -5.34
C GLN A 65 -12.17 2.21 -5.12
N PHE A 66 -12.95 1.73 -6.07
CA PHE A 66 -13.57 0.41 -5.96
C PHE A 66 -12.53 -0.70 -6.18
N CYS A 67 -12.51 -1.65 -5.28
CA CYS A 67 -11.82 -2.91 -5.51
C CYS A 67 -12.55 -4.01 -4.75
N ASN A 68 -13.01 -5.02 -5.48
CA ASN A 68 -13.83 -6.08 -4.91
C ASN A 68 -12.98 -7.15 -4.23
N LEU A 69 -12.59 -6.87 -3.01
CA LEU A 69 -11.83 -7.78 -2.16
C LEU A 69 -12.47 -7.85 -0.78
N VAL A 70 -12.22 -8.93 -0.08
CA VAL A 70 -12.48 -8.99 1.36
C VAL A 70 -11.17 -8.54 2.02
N TYR A 71 -11.20 -7.41 2.70
CA TYR A 71 -10.00 -6.77 3.23
C TYR A 71 -9.64 -7.31 4.60
N THR A 72 -9.25 -8.58 4.64
CA THR A 72 -8.72 -9.20 5.87
C THR A 72 -7.41 -8.49 6.25
N PRO A 73 -6.94 -8.64 7.50
CA PRO A 73 -5.65 -8.06 7.87
C PRO A 73 -4.52 -8.47 6.94
N GLU A 74 -4.50 -9.72 6.47
CA GLU A 74 -3.48 -10.22 5.56
C GLU A 74 -3.57 -9.54 4.20
N VAL A 75 -4.78 -9.37 3.66
CA VAL A 75 -4.99 -8.68 2.39
C VAL A 75 -4.58 -7.21 2.50
N LYS A 76 -4.97 -6.55 3.59
CA LYS A 76 -4.56 -5.16 3.82
C LYS A 76 -3.04 -5.02 3.84
N GLY A 77 -2.36 -5.91 4.57
CA GLY A 77 -0.89 -5.88 4.65
C GLY A 77 -0.23 -6.02 3.29
N MET A 78 -0.75 -6.91 2.45
CA MET A 78 -0.24 -7.11 1.10
C MET A 78 -0.46 -5.87 0.24
N ILE A 79 -1.63 -5.29 0.30
CA ILE A 79 -1.94 -4.06 -0.45
C ILE A 79 -1.03 -2.93 0.01
N HIS A 80 -0.84 -2.78 1.32
CA HIS A 80 0.04 -1.74 1.86
C HIS A 80 1.45 -1.85 1.30
N MET A 81 2.00 -3.07 1.29
CA MET A 81 3.34 -3.30 0.75
C MET A 81 3.39 -2.94 -0.73
N LEU A 82 2.46 -3.46 -1.52
CA LEU A 82 2.46 -3.22 -2.96
C LEU A 82 2.27 -1.74 -3.31
N GLU A 83 1.42 -1.03 -2.56
CA GLU A 83 1.23 0.41 -2.76
C GLU A 83 2.48 1.20 -2.42
N VAL A 84 3.16 0.85 -1.34
CA VAL A 84 4.42 1.49 -0.97
C VAL A 84 5.47 1.27 -2.06
N LEU A 85 5.61 0.05 -2.55
CA LEU A 85 6.62 -0.27 -3.56
C LEU A 85 6.30 0.37 -4.92
N GLN A 86 5.02 0.37 -5.31
CA GLN A 86 4.62 0.95 -6.59
C GLN A 86 4.87 2.45 -6.62
N ASN A 87 4.68 3.12 -5.49
CA ASN A 87 4.80 4.56 -5.39
C ASN A 87 6.10 5.00 -4.69
N PHE A 88 7.03 4.09 -4.56
CA PHE A 88 8.26 4.31 -3.78
C PHE A 88 8.96 5.62 -4.17
N GLY A 89 9.12 5.86 -5.46
CA GLY A 89 9.81 7.05 -5.95
C GLY A 89 9.06 8.36 -5.73
N GLU A 90 7.79 8.27 -5.38
CA GLU A 90 6.94 9.44 -5.15
C GLU A 90 6.80 9.79 -3.68
N ILE A 91 7.28 8.93 -2.78
CA ILE A 91 7.19 9.20 -1.35
C ILE A 91 8.29 10.17 -0.97
N GLN A 92 7.91 11.41 -0.66
CA GLN A 92 8.86 12.46 -0.30
C GLN A 92 9.36 12.27 1.12
N ASP A 93 10.63 12.59 1.33
CA ASP A 93 11.26 12.51 2.64
C ASP A 93 11.13 11.13 3.27
N LEU A 94 11.35 10.10 2.46
CA LEU A 94 11.24 8.72 2.93
C LEU A 94 12.21 8.43 4.06
N ASN A 95 11.70 7.88 5.14
CA ASN A 95 12.51 7.39 6.25
C ASN A 95 13.00 5.99 5.90
N TYR A 96 14.25 5.88 5.47
CA TYR A 96 14.81 4.61 5.02
C TYR A 96 14.92 3.56 6.13
N HIS A 97 15.19 3.97 7.36
CA HIS A 97 15.24 3.03 8.49
C HIS A 97 13.86 2.43 8.76
N GLN A 98 12.82 3.23 8.71
CA GLN A 98 11.45 2.74 8.87
C GLN A 98 11.04 1.86 7.70
N PHE A 99 11.48 2.21 6.49
CA PHE A 99 11.21 1.37 5.32
C PHE A 99 11.84 0.00 5.48
N ILE A 100 13.09 -0.07 5.94
CA ILE A 100 13.77 -1.35 6.18
C ILE A 100 13.01 -2.17 7.21
N THR A 101 12.61 -1.57 8.33
CA THR A 101 11.83 -2.24 9.36
C THR A 101 10.52 -2.79 8.79
N PHE A 102 9.86 -1.98 7.96
CA PHE A 102 8.63 -2.38 7.29
C PHE A 102 8.85 -3.58 6.37
N CYS A 103 9.91 -3.54 5.56
CA CYS A 103 10.24 -4.65 4.65
C CYS A 103 10.57 -5.93 5.40
N GLU A 104 11.37 -5.83 6.46
CA GLU A 104 11.77 -6.99 7.25
C GLU A 104 10.56 -7.68 7.88
N LYS A 105 9.67 -6.89 8.46
CA LYS A 105 8.45 -7.42 9.06
C LYS A 105 7.55 -8.07 8.01
N PHE A 106 7.38 -7.41 6.88
CA PHE A 106 6.55 -7.94 5.80
C PHE A 106 7.11 -9.27 5.29
N ALA A 107 8.43 -9.34 5.12
CA ALA A 107 9.06 -10.55 4.61
C ALA A 107 8.78 -11.75 5.52
N GLN A 108 8.76 -11.55 6.82
CA GLN A 108 8.46 -12.60 7.78
C GLN A 108 7.02 -13.08 7.69
N GLU A 109 6.12 -12.24 7.23
CA GLU A 109 4.69 -12.51 7.16
C GLU A 109 4.19 -12.82 5.74
N TYR A 110 5.09 -12.85 4.78
CA TYR A 110 4.71 -13.01 3.38
C TYR A 110 3.94 -14.30 3.14
N ASP A 111 2.83 -14.18 2.41
CA ASP A 111 1.99 -15.31 2.02
C ASP A 111 1.70 -15.20 0.53
N GLY A 112 2.23 -16.15 -0.25
CA GLY A 112 2.05 -16.16 -1.70
C GLY A 112 0.60 -16.33 -2.14
N LYS A 113 -0.23 -16.98 -1.34
CA LYS A 113 -1.65 -17.13 -1.65
C LYS A 113 -2.38 -15.79 -1.55
N VAL A 114 -2.04 -15.00 -0.55
CA VAL A 114 -2.59 -13.66 -0.39
C VAL A 114 -2.14 -12.76 -1.55
N PHE A 115 -0.88 -12.89 -1.96
CA PHE A 115 -0.37 -12.15 -3.11
C PHE A 115 -1.19 -12.48 -4.36
N GLU A 116 -1.43 -13.75 -4.65
CA GLU A 116 -2.25 -14.15 -5.79
C GLU A 116 -3.66 -13.62 -5.71
N GLN A 117 -4.26 -13.68 -4.52
CA GLN A 117 -5.61 -13.17 -4.28
C GLN A 117 -5.70 -11.68 -4.60
N VAL A 118 -4.73 -10.90 -4.18
CA VAL A 118 -4.69 -9.47 -4.45
C VAL A 118 -4.49 -9.21 -5.95
N LEU A 119 -3.56 -9.91 -6.58
CA LEU A 119 -3.27 -9.71 -8.01
C LEU A 119 -4.43 -10.10 -8.93
N GLN A 120 -5.34 -10.94 -8.49
CA GLN A 120 -6.54 -11.25 -9.27
C GLN A 120 -7.47 -10.05 -9.41
N LYS A 121 -7.38 -9.10 -8.48
CA LYS A 121 -8.29 -7.95 -8.43
C LYS A 121 -7.61 -6.62 -8.67
N MET A 122 -6.31 -6.55 -8.48
CA MET A 122 -5.54 -5.31 -8.60
C MET A 122 -4.39 -5.48 -9.55
N ARG A 123 -4.09 -4.42 -10.30
CA ARG A 123 -2.97 -4.44 -11.23
C ARG A 123 -1.81 -3.65 -10.65
N TYR A 124 -0.70 -4.34 -10.50
CA TYR A 124 0.57 -3.72 -10.13
C TYR A 124 1.56 -3.90 -11.28
N GLN A 125 2.44 -2.93 -11.45
CA GLN A 125 3.47 -2.99 -12.48
C GLN A 125 4.43 -4.14 -12.20
N LYS A 126 4.99 -4.71 -13.26
CA LYS A 126 6.00 -5.77 -13.11
C LYS A 126 7.20 -5.26 -12.32
N LYS A 127 7.56 -3.99 -12.47
CA LYS A 127 8.61 -3.35 -11.69
C LYS A 127 8.35 -3.46 -10.18
N THR A 128 7.10 -3.29 -9.76
CA THR A 128 6.70 -3.43 -8.37
C THR A 128 6.88 -4.85 -7.88
N ILE A 129 6.49 -5.82 -8.69
CA ILE A 129 6.66 -7.25 -8.36
C ILE A 129 8.14 -7.61 -8.28
N SER A 130 8.95 -7.08 -9.19
CA SER A 130 10.40 -7.28 -9.16
C SER A 130 11.02 -6.70 -7.89
N PHE A 131 10.55 -5.53 -7.47
CA PHE A 131 11.00 -4.90 -6.23
C PHE A 131 10.67 -5.80 -5.03
N LEU A 132 9.44 -6.29 -4.98
CA LEU A 132 9.02 -7.21 -3.92
C LEU A 132 9.89 -8.47 -3.90
N ARG A 133 10.15 -9.05 -5.08
CA ARG A 133 11.03 -10.21 -5.18
C ARG A 133 12.41 -9.94 -4.60
N ASN A 134 12.99 -8.78 -4.92
CA ASN A 134 14.30 -8.41 -4.39
C ASN A 134 14.28 -8.37 -2.87
N ILE A 135 13.22 -7.79 -2.29
CA ILE A 135 13.05 -7.72 -0.83
C ILE A 135 12.98 -9.13 -0.23
N LEU A 136 12.10 -9.96 -0.78
CA LEU A 136 11.91 -11.32 -0.25
C LEU A 136 13.19 -12.15 -0.38
N ASN A 137 13.87 -12.05 -1.51
CA ASN A 137 15.14 -12.78 -1.71
C ASN A 137 16.22 -12.30 -0.74
N HIS A 138 16.26 -10.98 -0.48
CA HIS A 138 17.23 -10.43 0.47
C HIS A 138 17.06 -11.02 1.87
N TYR A 139 15.82 -11.23 2.30
CA TYR A 139 15.52 -11.79 3.61
C TYR A 139 15.40 -13.32 3.59
N GLY A 140 15.73 -13.96 2.48
CA GLY A 140 15.73 -15.41 2.40
C GLY A 140 14.36 -16.05 2.36
N VAL A 141 13.34 -15.32 1.91
CA VAL A 141 11.98 -15.83 1.84
C VAL A 141 11.72 -16.43 0.46
N GLU A 142 11.40 -17.72 0.43
CA GLU A 142 11.07 -18.39 -0.82
C GLU A 142 9.82 -17.80 -1.43
N ASN A 143 9.84 -17.64 -2.75
CA ASN A 143 8.71 -17.07 -3.49
C ASN A 143 8.78 -17.54 -4.94
N ASN A 144 7.66 -17.42 -5.62
CA ASN A 144 7.56 -17.80 -7.02
C ASN A 144 7.27 -16.59 -7.91
N LEU A 145 7.73 -15.41 -7.52
CA LEU A 145 7.44 -14.18 -8.24
C LEU A 145 8.03 -14.13 -9.64
N ASN A 146 9.05 -14.96 -9.92
CA ASN A 146 9.65 -15.05 -11.25
C ASN A 146 8.61 -15.33 -12.34
N LYS A 147 7.55 -16.06 -12.01
CA LYS A 147 6.54 -16.40 -13.03
C LYS A 147 5.75 -15.18 -13.54
N TYR A 148 5.83 -14.07 -12.82
CA TYR A 148 5.16 -12.83 -13.23
C TYR A 148 6.09 -11.90 -14.02
N LEU A 149 7.36 -12.26 -14.15
CA LEU A 149 8.39 -11.39 -14.69
C LEU A 149 9.00 -11.98 -15.95
N SER A 150 9.52 -11.11 -16.81
CA SER A 150 10.24 -11.54 -18.02
C SER A 150 11.72 -11.69 -17.71
N THR A 151 12.32 -12.80 -18.16
CA THR A 151 13.75 -13.02 -18.04
C THR A 151 14.56 -12.11 -18.96
N LEU A 152 13.91 -11.53 -19.97
CA LEU A 152 14.57 -10.65 -20.94
C LEU A 152 14.48 -9.18 -20.58
N SER A 153 13.72 -8.86 -19.55
CA SER A 153 13.51 -7.47 -19.15
C SER A 153 14.26 -7.15 -17.88
N GLU A 154 14.80 -5.93 -17.81
CA GLU A 154 15.33 -5.38 -16.59
C GLU A 154 14.31 -4.43 -16.00
N TYR A 155 14.11 -4.51 -14.71
CA TYR A 155 13.17 -3.65 -14.00
C TYR A 155 13.95 -2.70 -13.09
N LYS A 156 13.72 -1.42 -13.27
CA LYS A 156 14.45 -0.40 -12.51
C LYS A 156 13.74 -0.09 -11.20
N HIS A 157 14.37 -0.47 -10.13
CA HIS A 157 13.95 -0.13 -8.77
C HIS A 157 15.19 -0.24 -7.88
N PRO A 158 15.19 0.39 -6.70
CA PRO A 158 16.30 0.19 -5.78
C PRO A 158 16.37 -1.27 -5.33
N THR A 159 17.58 -1.72 -5.02
CA THR A 159 17.76 -3.02 -4.37
C THR A 159 17.82 -2.81 -2.87
N MET A 160 17.60 -3.86 -2.10
CA MET A 160 17.73 -3.75 -0.65
C MET A 160 19.13 -3.35 -0.23
N GLU A 161 20.17 -3.79 -0.97
CA GLU A 161 21.54 -3.37 -0.70
C GLU A 161 21.68 -1.85 -0.82
N GLU A 162 21.15 -1.27 -1.89
CA GLU A 162 21.17 0.18 -2.09
C GLU A 162 20.37 0.92 -1.01
N ILE A 163 19.25 0.34 -0.61
CA ILE A 163 18.42 0.92 0.44
C ILE A 163 19.17 0.94 1.77
N TYR A 164 19.85 -0.15 2.12
CA TYR A 164 20.68 -0.20 3.32
C TYR A 164 21.82 0.81 3.25
N GLU A 165 22.47 0.93 2.10
CA GLU A 165 23.53 1.92 1.93
C GLU A 165 23.00 3.34 2.17
N THR A 166 21.83 3.65 1.62
CA THR A 166 21.22 4.97 1.80
C THR A 166 20.84 5.20 3.27
N ALA A 167 20.27 4.21 3.92
CA ALA A 167 19.83 4.32 5.32
C ALA A 167 21.00 4.57 6.27
N TYR A 168 22.15 3.97 5.99
CA TYR A 168 23.32 4.04 6.87
C TYR A 168 24.42 4.99 6.35
N ALA A 169 24.15 5.71 5.28
CA ALA A 169 25.06 6.78 4.85
C ALA A 169 25.02 7.90 5.88
N SER A 170 26.15 8.35 6.28
CA SER A 170 26.23 9.40 7.31
C SER A 170 26.50 10.77 6.71
#